data_1a0788b7fdacbb5abea7481e6efd202f
#
_entry.id   1a0788b7fdacbb5abea7481e6efd202f
#
_cell.length_a   1.000
_cell.length_b   1.000
_cell.length_c   1.000
_cell.angle_alpha   90.00
_cell.angle_beta   90.00
_cell.angle_gamma   90.00
#
_symmetry.space_group_name_H-M   'P 1'
#
loop_
_entity.id
_entity.type
_entity.pdbx_description
1 polymer ?
#
loop_
_entity_poly.entity_id
_entity_poly.type
_entity_poly.pdbx_seq_one_letter_code
_entity_poly.pdbx_strand_id
1 'polypeptide(L)'
;MVNSKLTAFLVTIVFFFFFTVPSTAKSSTLIQQIKQQTQEQDKELFVGVNIGTDVSNLLSAKDLVSFLQVQKISHVRLYDANPGSSNTTAASWINQNVVAYYPDTLITHVGVGNEVLTTVPSSAPLLLPAIQSLYSALVAANLHTQIKVSTPHAASIVLDTFPPSQAYFNQSLTSVLVPLLRFLSKTGSPLMMNLYPYYVFMENKGVVPLDNSLFKPLTPSKEMVDPNTMLHYTNVLDAMIDAAYVSMKNLNVTDVVVLVTESGWPSRGNSDEPYATIDNADTYNSNLIRHVLDHSGTPLHPEITSSVFIYELFNEDLRSPPVSEANWGLFYSNSTPVYLLHVSGSGTFLANDTTNQTYCIAMDGVDSKSLQAALDWACGPGSANCSEIQPGESCYQPNNVKNHASYAFDSYYQKEGKVPGSCDFKGVAMITTIDPSHGSCVFPGSKKVVRKTRAVVNSTEVSSAAERLKLTTFHTSRLTATTVAFCISLFIPFVIT
;
A
#
# COMPACT_ATOMS: atom_id res chain seq x y z
N MET A 1 20.44 -5.83 76.90
CA MET A 1 20.64 -6.91 75.93
C MET A 1 19.32 -7.32 75.24
N VAL A 2 18.36 -6.44 75.02
CA VAL A 2 17.07 -6.82 74.40
C VAL A 2 16.84 -6.07 73.05
N ASN A 3 17.68 -5.06 72.77
CA ASN A 3 17.45 -4.25 71.55
C ASN A 3 18.25 -4.65 70.29
N SER A 4 19.19 -5.62 70.40
CA SER A 4 20.00 -5.99 69.20
C SER A 4 19.36 -7.10 68.35
N LYS A 5 18.45 -7.90 68.91
CA LYS A 5 17.78 -9.00 68.17
C LYS A 5 16.57 -8.52 67.38
N LEU A 6 15.93 -7.38 67.81
CA LEU A 6 14.77 -6.84 67.10
C LEU A 6 15.18 -6.04 65.89
N THR A 7 16.34 -5.36 65.94
CA THR A 7 16.91 -4.62 64.81
C THR A 7 17.42 -5.56 63.71
N ALA A 8 18.02 -6.70 64.08
CA ALA A 8 18.45 -7.69 63.12
C ALA A 8 17.28 -8.36 62.40
N PHE A 9 16.15 -8.57 63.13
CA PHE A 9 14.96 -9.20 62.54
C PHE A 9 14.22 -8.24 61.59
N LEU A 10 14.17 -6.95 61.88
CA LEU A 10 13.58 -5.91 61.01
C LEU A 10 14.44 -5.68 59.77
N VAL A 11 15.78 -5.69 59.86
CA VAL A 11 16.66 -5.54 58.71
C VAL A 11 16.59 -6.80 57.80
N THR A 12 16.42 -7.98 58.35
CA THR A 12 16.27 -9.21 57.57
C THR A 12 14.92 -9.26 56.83
N ILE A 13 13.83 -8.77 57.46
CA ILE A 13 12.51 -8.69 56.82
C ILE A 13 12.49 -7.62 55.73
N VAL A 14 13.14 -6.47 55.93
CA VAL A 14 13.24 -5.39 54.91
C VAL A 14 14.10 -5.86 53.74
N PHE A 15 15.19 -6.61 53.97
CA PHE A 15 15.99 -7.19 52.88
C PHE A 15 15.24 -8.30 52.11
N PHE A 16 14.42 -9.12 52.80
CA PHE A 16 13.62 -10.16 52.13
C PHE A 16 12.46 -9.55 51.30
N PHE A 17 11.89 -8.44 51.72
CA PHE A 17 10.85 -7.76 50.94
C PHE A 17 11.42 -7.03 49.71
N PHE A 18 12.67 -6.56 49.70
CA PHE A 18 13.32 -5.98 48.56
C PHE A 18 13.77 -7.00 47.51
N PHE A 19 14.01 -8.28 47.90
CA PHE A 19 14.37 -9.33 46.97
C PHE A 19 13.18 -10.12 46.41
N THR A 20 11.96 -9.89 46.87
CA THR A 20 10.76 -10.60 46.40
C THR A 20 9.81 -9.74 45.55
N VAL A 21 10.24 -8.57 45.08
CA VAL A 21 9.53 -7.88 44.00
C VAL A 21 10.03 -8.43 42.66
N PRO A 22 9.25 -9.26 41.95
CA PRO A 22 9.69 -9.81 40.67
C PRO A 22 9.62 -8.72 39.60
N SER A 23 10.63 -7.86 39.54
CA SER A 23 10.74 -6.88 38.42
C SER A 23 11.13 -7.56 37.08
N THR A 24 11.59 -8.80 37.15
CA THR A 24 11.95 -9.59 35.96
C THR A 24 10.77 -10.34 35.34
N ALA A 25 9.72 -10.68 36.09
CA ALA A 25 8.57 -11.43 35.55
C ALA A 25 7.67 -10.58 34.68
N LYS A 26 7.48 -9.29 34.97
CA LYS A 26 6.67 -8.38 34.11
C LYS A 26 7.41 -7.99 32.82
N SER A 27 8.74 -7.83 32.89
CA SER A 27 9.54 -7.53 31.69
C SER A 27 9.63 -8.73 30.77
N SER A 28 9.81 -9.95 31.29
CA SER A 28 9.85 -11.17 30.47
C SER A 28 8.47 -11.49 29.85
N THR A 29 7.39 -11.25 30.57
CA THR A 29 6.02 -11.46 30.05
C THR A 29 5.68 -10.43 28.98
N LEU A 30 6.06 -9.17 29.15
CA LEU A 30 5.88 -8.13 28.17
C LEU A 30 6.72 -8.38 26.91
N ILE A 31 7.98 -8.79 27.07
CA ILE A 31 8.86 -9.17 25.95
C ILE A 31 8.33 -10.44 25.25
N GLN A 32 7.79 -11.42 26.01
CA GLN A 32 7.15 -12.58 25.40
C GLN A 32 5.85 -12.23 24.68
N GLN A 33 5.04 -11.34 25.23
CA GLN A 33 3.83 -10.85 24.57
C GLN A 33 4.15 -10.04 23.31
N ILE A 34 5.17 -9.17 23.36
CA ILE A 34 5.66 -8.44 22.19
C ILE A 34 6.21 -9.44 21.15
N LYS A 35 6.99 -10.43 21.55
CA LYS A 35 7.49 -11.48 20.64
C LYS A 35 6.37 -12.34 20.06
N GLN A 36 5.34 -12.68 20.82
CA GLN A 36 4.17 -13.40 20.32
C GLN A 36 3.34 -12.53 19.37
N GLN A 37 3.10 -11.26 19.69
CA GLN A 37 2.43 -10.31 18.80
C GLN A 37 3.23 -10.07 17.51
N THR A 38 4.57 -10.00 17.59
CA THR A 38 5.41 -9.85 16.39
C THR A 38 5.41 -11.14 15.56
N GLN A 39 5.39 -12.33 16.18
CA GLN A 39 5.28 -13.62 15.48
C GLN A 39 3.88 -13.89 14.93
N GLU A 40 2.82 -13.38 15.57
CA GLU A 40 1.46 -13.42 15.03
C GLU A 40 1.28 -12.41 13.88
N GLN A 41 1.93 -11.24 13.95
CA GLN A 41 1.92 -10.23 12.90
C GLN A 41 2.64 -10.70 11.62
N ASP A 42 3.71 -11.51 11.75
CA ASP A 42 4.38 -12.17 10.60
C ASP A 42 3.49 -13.24 9.90
N LYS A 43 2.35 -13.59 10.50
CA LYS A 43 1.35 -14.52 9.96
C LYS A 43 0.05 -13.84 9.52
N GLU A 44 -0.09 -12.56 9.77
CA GLU A 44 -1.29 -11.83 9.37
C GLU A 44 -1.24 -11.57 7.86
N LEU A 45 -2.24 -12.16 7.17
CA LEU A 45 -2.44 -11.97 5.76
C LEU A 45 -2.89 -10.54 5.48
N PHE A 46 -2.33 -9.92 4.47
CA PHE A 46 -2.62 -8.53 4.15
C PHE A 46 -2.71 -8.25 2.64
N VAL A 47 -3.41 -7.17 2.33
CA VAL A 47 -3.29 -6.47 1.05
C VAL A 47 -2.61 -5.13 1.32
N GLY A 48 -1.50 -4.90 0.66
CA GLY A 48 -0.75 -3.63 0.71
C GLY A 48 -0.84 -2.87 -0.60
N VAL A 49 -0.15 -1.73 -0.67
CA VAL A 49 -0.09 -0.88 -1.88
C VAL A 49 1.35 -0.48 -2.15
N ASN A 50 1.72 -0.49 -3.42
CA ASN A 50 2.98 0.09 -3.87
C ASN A 50 2.86 1.61 -3.97
N ILE A 51 3.93 2.32 -3.63
CA ILE A 51 4.01 3.77 -3.74
C ILE A 51 5.14 4.09 -4.71
N GLY A 52 4.78 4.50 -5.92
CA GLY A 52 5.70 5.01 -6.93
C GLY A 52 6.07 6.48 -6.68
N THR A 53 7.06 6.97 -7.40
CA THR A 53 7.59 8.33 -7.24
C THR A 53 7.47 9.20 -8.49
N ASP A 54 7.04 8.63 -9.62
CA ASP A 54 6.88 9.35 -10.88
C ASP A 54 5.54 10.12 -10.93
N VAL A 55 5.23 10.81 -9.84
CA VAL A 55 3.99 11.55 -9.58
C VAL A 55 4.28 13.03 -9.46
N SER A 56 3.63 13.87 -10.30
CA SER A 56 3.87 15.32 -10.33
C SER A 56 3.52 16.05 -9.03
N ASN A 57 2.52 15.55 -8.30
CA ASN A 57 2.01 16.12 -7.06
C ASN A 57 2.20 15.16 -5.87
N LEU A 58 3.31 14.43 -5.82
CA LEU A 58 3.57 13.50 -4.73
C LEU A 58 3.45 14.21 -3.38
N LEU A 59 2.66 13.63 -2.49
CA LEU A 59 2.44 14.15 -1.14
C LEU A 59 3.76 14.18 -0.37
N SER A 60 3.90 15.16 0.54
CA SER A 60 4.99 15.11 1.52
C SER A 60 4.90 13.83 2.34
N ALA A 61 6.02 13.33 2.88
CA ALA A 61 6.00 12.11 3.70
C ALA A 61 4.97 12.17 4.85
N LYS A 62 4.81 13.33 5.49
CA LYS A 62 3.82 13.54 6.54
C LYS A 62 2.38 13.45 6.02
N ASP A 63 2.10 14.11 4.90
CA ASP A 63 0.76 14.12 4.31
C ASP A 63 0.42 12.75 3.73
N LEU A 64 1.41 12.05 3.15
CA LEU A 64 1.25 10.69 2.69
C LEU A 64 0.87 9.72 3.83
N VAL A 65 1.56 9.79 4.97
CA VAL A 65 1.19 8.96 6.15
C VAL A 65 -0.23 9.30 6.61
N SER A 66 -0.59 10.58 6.68
CA SER A 66 -1.95 10.99 7.04
C SER A 66 -2.98 10.48 6.02
N PHE A 67 -2.65 10.53 4.74
CA PHE A 67 -3.50 9.99 3.67
C PHE A 67 -3.70 8.47 3.81
N LEU A 68 -2.62 7.70 3.99
CA LEU A 68 -2.68 6.26 4.20
C LEU A 68 -3.54 5.87 5.41
N GLN A 69 -3.43 6.62 6.51
CA GLN A 69 -4.25 6.41 7.71
C GLN A 69 -5.74 6.66 7.43
N VAL A 70 -6.08 7.74 6.73
CA VAL A 70 -7.47 8.05 6.32
C VAL A 70 -8.02 6.97 5.41
N GLN A 71 -7.20 6.46 4.47
CA GLN A 71 -7.58 5.39 3.55
C GLN A 71 -7.50 3.99 4.19
N LYS A 72 -7.11 3.88 5.47
CA LYS A 72 -6.93 2.62 6.21
C LYS A 72 -5.98 1.64 5.51
N ILE A 73 -4.99 2.17 4.81
CA ILE A 73 -3.92 1.39 4.20
C ILE A 73 -2.84 1.18 5.27
N SER A 74 -2.68 -0.06 5.70
CA SER A 74 -1.75 -0.44 6.77
C SER A 74 -0.43 -0.99 6.25
N HIS A 75 -0.37 -1.46 5.00
CA HIS A 75 0.81 -2.07 4.41
C HIS A 75 1.19 -1.33 3.13
N VAL A 76 2.44 -0.91 3.04
CA VAL A 76 2.96 -0.22 1.87
C VAL A 76 4.32 -0.78 1.45
N ARG A 77 4.59 -0.75 0.15
CA ARG A 77 5.90 -1.02 -0.42
C ARG A 77 6.41 0.25 -1.08
N LEU A 78 7.64 0.63 -0.75
CA LEU A 78 8.36 1.76 -1.35
C LEU A 78 9.43 1.23 -2.29
N TYR A 79 9.64 1.91 -3.43
CA TYR A 79 10.67 1.54 -4.41
C TYR A 79 12.03 2.14 -4.12
N ASP A 80 12.08 3.27 -3.41
CA ASP A 80 13.32 3.97 -3.10
C ASP A 80 13.35 4.39 -1.63
N ALA A 81 14.45 4.06 -0.97
CA ALA A 81 14.63 4.40 0.44
C ALA A 81 15.54 5.63 0.65
N ASN A 82 16.33 6.04 -0.33
CA ASN A 82 17.08 7.29 -0.35
C ASN A 82 18.01 7.38 -1.58
N PRO A 83 17.72 8.21 -2.58
CA PRO A 83 18.52 8.32 -3.80
C PRO A 83 19.90 8.98 -3.60
N GLY A 84 20.23 9.43 -2.40
CA GLY A 84 21.40 10.31 -2.16
C GLY A 84 22.74 9.67 -1.85
N SER A 85 22.85 8.32 -1.73
CA SER A 85 24.10 7.71 -1.25
C SER A 85 24.64 6.60 -2.16
N SER A 86 25.38 7.00 -3.19
CA SER A 86 25.99 6.09 -4.18
C SER A 86 27.13 5.20 -3.66
N ASN A 87 27.60 5.36 -2.40
CA ASN A 87 28.72 4.60 -1.83
C ASN A 87 28.46 4.07 -0.41
N THR A 88 27.22 3.75 -0.06
CA THR A 88 26.89 3.27 1.29
C THR A 88 27.14 1.76 1.40
N THR A 89 27.88 1.32 2.42
CA THR A 89 27.95 -0.11 2.75
C THR A 89 26.59 -0.63 3.20
N ALA A 90 26.34 -1.93 3.05
CA ALA A 90 25.10 -2.56 3.52
C ALA A 90 24.79 -2.25 5.00
N ALA A 91 25.81 -2.21 5.85
CA ALA A 91 25.65 -1.86 7.27
C ALA A 91 25.22 -0.41 7.47
N SER A 92 25.82 0.53 6.75
CA SER A 92 25.44 1.94 6.82
C SER A 92 24.02 2.16 6.31
N TRP A 93 23.66 1.48 5.21
CA TRP A 93 22.31 1.55 4.65
C TRP A 93 21.26 1.03 5.63
N ILE A 94 21.46 -0.15 6.24
CA ILE A 94 20.54 -0.73 7.25
C ILE A 94 20.42 0.22 8.44
N ASN A 95 21.51 0.82 8.92
CA ASN A 95 21.45 1.77 10.04
C ASN A 95 20.62 3.02 9.70
N GLN A 96 20.77 3.57 8.51
CA GLN A 96 20.11 4.79 8.09
C GLN A 96 18.65 4.60 7.71
N ASN A 97 18.30 3.47 7.08
CA ASN A 97 16.98 3.27 6.47
C ASN A 97 16.12 2.24 7.21
N VAL A 98 16.67 1.49 8.14
CA VAL A 98 15.94 0.47 8.90
C VAL A 98 16.04 0.75 10.40
N VAL A 99 17.24 0.70 10.98
CA VAL A 99 17.44 0.84 12.42
C VAL A 99 16.95 2.20 12.94
N ALA A 100 17.16 3.26 12.16
CA ALA A 100 16.73 4.62 12.52
C ALA A 100 15.21 4.77 12.69
N TYR A 101 14.42 3.87 12.11
CA TYR A 101 12.95 3.94 12.11
C TYR A 101 12.29 2.79 12.89
N TYR A 102 13.00 1.70 13.12
CA TYR A 102 12.49 0.55 13.85
C TYR A 102 12.65 0.77 15.37
N PRO A 103 11.65 0.47 16.23
CA PRO A 103 10.38 -0.21 15.94
C PRO A 103 9.20 0.75 15.67
N ASP A 104 9.42 2.07 15.63
CA ASP A 104 8.32 3.05 15.43
C ASP A 104 7.62 2.85 14.09
N THR A 105 8.39 2.41 13.08
CA THR A 105 7.87 1.92 11.80
C THR A 105 8.12 0.41 11.73
N LEU A 106 7.07 -0.38 11.53
CA LEU A 106 7.20 -1.83 11.38
C LEU A 106 7.69 -2.17 9.97
N ILE A 107 9.01 -2.28 9.82
CA ILE A 107 9.63 -2.76 8.59
C ILE A 107 9.69 -4.29 8.68
N THR A 108 9.08 -4.98 7.70
CA THR A 108 9.02 -6.45 7.67
C THR A 108 9.91 -7.06 6.59
N HIS A 109 10.09 -6.35 5.48
CA HIS A 109 10.83 -6.84 4.34
C HIS A 109 11.74 -5.78 3.74
N VAL A 110 12.89 -6.23 3.22
CA VAL A 110 13.80 -5.45 2.38
C VAL A 110 13.95 -6.17 1.05
N GLY A 111 13.54 -5.52 -0.04
CA GLY A 111 13.73 -6.00 -1.40
C GLY A 111 15.02 -5.43 -2.01
N VAL A 112 15.83 -6.27 -2.65
CA VAL A 112 17.07 -5.87 -3.33
C VAL A 112 16.83 -5.77 -4.82
N GLY A 113 16.83 -4.55 -5.35
CA GLY A 113 16.46 -4.28 -6.74
C GLY A 113 14.97 -4.57 -7.01
N ASN A 114 14.58 -4.45 -8.27
CA ASN A 114 13.28 -4.85 -8.78
C ASN A 114 13.48 -5.49 -10.16
N GLU A 115 13.06 -6.75 -10.31
CA GLU A 115 13.13 -7.51 -11.57
C GLU A 115 14.54 -7.58 -12.21
N VAL A 116 15.59 -7.59 -11.39
CA VAL A 116 16.99 -7.50 -11.83
C VAL A 116 17.36 -8.55 -12.89
N LEU A 117 16.81 -9.77 -12.75
CA LEU A 117 17.14 -10.87 -13.67
C LEU A 117 16.63 -10.65 -15.10
N THR A 118 15.63 -9.79 -15.27
CA THR A 118 14.97 -9.50 -16.55
C THR A 118 15.32 -8.11 -17.08
N THR A 119 15.37 -7.11 -16.19
CA THR A 119 15.61 -5.70 -16.56
C THR A 119 17.09 -5.35 -16.68
N VAL A 120 17.94 -5.93 -15.82
CA VAL A 120 19.39 -5.68 -15.80
C VAL A 120 20.17 -7.00 -15.65
N PRO A 121 20.08 -7.93 -16.63
CA PRO A 121 20.65 -9.28 -16.54
C PRO A 121 22.16 -9.30 -16.25
N SER A 122 22.88 -8.26 -16.66
CA SER A 122 24.32 -8.08 -16.37
C SER A 122 24.62 -8.00 -14.87
N SER A 123 23.67 -7.56 -14.06
CA SER A 123 23.78 -7.45 -12.60
C SER A 123 23.36 -8.73 -11.85
N ALA A 124 22.86 -9.74 -12.54
CA ALA A 124 22.40 -10.99 -11.93
C ALA A 124 23.45 -11.66 -11.00
N PRO A 125 24.77 -11.71 -11.35
CA PRO A 125 25.79 -12.27 -10.46
C PRO A 125 25.99 -11.51 -9.15
N LEU A 126 25.60 -10.24 -9.09
CA LEU A 126 25.76 -9.38 -7.90
C LEU A 126 24.55 -9.48 -6.94
N LEU A 127 23.43 -9.99 -7.42
CA LEU A 127 22.16 -9.98 -6.70
C LEU A 127 22.23 -10.73 -5.35
N LEU A 128 22.66 -12.00 -5.36
CA LEU A 128 22.77 -12.80 -4.15
C LEU A 128 23.83 -12.27 -3.17
N PRO A 129 25.03 -11.85 -3.60
CA PRO A 129 26.00 -11.16 -2.72
C PRO A 129 25.41 -9.92 -2.05
N ALA A 130 24.65 -9.09 -2.76
CA ALA A 130 24.00 -7.90 -2.19
C ALA A 130 22.96 -8.28 -1.12
N ILE A 131 22.10 -9.26 -1.40
CA ILE A 131 21.12 -9.79 -0.46
C ILE A 131 21.82 -10.31 0.81
N GLN A 132 22.90 -11.09 0.67
CA GLN A 132 23.66 -11.64 1.79
C GLN A 132 24.34 -10.56 2.63
N SER A 133 24.79 -9.47 1.99
CA SER A 133 25.41 -8.34 2.69
C SER A 133 24.39 -7.58 3.54
N LEU A 134 23.17 -7.34 3.02
CA LEU A 134 22.08 -6.72 3.78
C LEU A 134 21.58 -7.63 4.91
N TYR A 135 21.42 -8.93 4.64
CA TYR A 135 21.08 -9.89 5.68
C TYR A 135 22.11 -9.92 6.81
N SER A 136 23.42 -9.91 6.49
CA SER A 136 24.48 -9.86 7.47
C SER A 136 24.44 -8.57 8.32
N ALA A 137 24.07 -7.45 7.72
CA ALA A 137 23.86 -6.20 8.44
C ALA A 137 22.64 -6.24 9.37
N LEU A 138 21.56 -6.91 8.95
CA LEU A 138 20.40 -7.16 9.83
C LEU A 138 20.75 -8.11 10.99
N VAL A 139 21.59 -9.13 10.75
CA VAL A 139 22.10 -10.01 11.81
C VAL A 139 22.89 -9.18 12.83
N ALA A 140 23.79 -8.29 12.38
CA ALA A 140 24.55 -7.42 13.26
C ALA A 140 23.66 -6.46 14.06
N ALA A 141 22.54 -6.01 13.50
CA ALA A 141 21.53 -5.20 14.17
C ALA A 141 20.55 -6.01 15.03
N ASN A 142 20.64 -7.35 15.05
CA ASN A 142 19.69 -8.27 15.70
C ASN A 142 18.23 -8.13 15.21
N LEU A 143 18.05 -7.81 13.91
CA LEU A 143 16.74 -7.62 13.27
C LEU A 143 16.41 -8.70 12.22
N HIS A 144 17.30 -9.66 11.94
CA HIS A 144 17.18 -10.67 10.88
C HIS A 144 16.04 -11.68 11.08
N THR A 145 15.52 -11.80 12.28
CA THR A 145 14.35 -12.64 12.56
C THR A 145 13.04 -11.90 12.24
N GLN A 146 13.01 -10.61 12.43
CA GLN A 146 11.85 -9.74 12.21
C GLN A 146 11.77 -9.22 10.76
N ILE A 147 12.94 -8.97 10.15
CA ILE A 147 13.00 -8.35 8.81
C ILE A 147 13.61 -9.36 7.82
N LYS A 148 12.84 -9.69 6.79
CA LYS A 148 13.23 -10.62 5.74
C LYS A 148 13.89 -9.89 4.58
N VAL A 149 14.88 -10.53 3.94
CA VAL A 149 15.58 -9.96 2.77
C VAL A 149 15.33 -10.87 1.58
N SER A 150 14.83 -10.31 0.47
CA SER A 150 14.60 -11.01 -0.77
C SER A 150 14.77 -10.06 -1.97
N THR A 151 14.28 -10.44 -3.13
CA THR A 151 14.29 -9.64 -4.36
C THR A 151 13.05 -9.93 -5.18
N PRO A 152 12.31 -8.89 -5.65
CA PRO A 152 11.17 -9.07 -6.53
C PRO A 152 11.62 -9.53 -7.93
N HIS A 153 10.89 -10.48 -8.48
CA HIS A 153 11.12 -11.04 -9.81
C HIS A 153 9.90 -10.82 -10.72
N ALA A 154 10.17 -10.56 -11.99
CA ALA A 154 9.13 -10.60 -13.03
C ALA A 154 8.57 -12.02 -13.19
N ALA A 155 7.30 -12.12 -13.56
CA ALA A 155 6.65 -13.40 -13.87
C ALA A 155 7.41 -14.21 -14.94
N SER A 156 8.07 -13.53 -15.87
CA SER A 156 8.79 -14.14 -17.01
C SER A 156 10.01 -14.99 -16.65
N ILE A 157 10.42 -15.03 -15.36
CA ILE A 157 11.41 -16.02 -14.91
C ILE A 157 10.84 -17.44 -14.84
N VAL A 158 9.51 -17.59 -14.84
CA VAL A 158 8.79 -18.86 -14.86
C VAL A 158 8.27 -19.10 -16.28
N LEU A 159 8.55 -20.25 -16.84
CA LEU A 159 8.14 -20.66 -18.17
C LEU A 159 7.08 -21.75 -18.09
N ASP A 160 6.32 -21.93 -19.19
CA ASP A 160 5.21 -22.89 -19.30
C ASP A 160 4.24 -22.82 -18.11
N THR A 161 3.78 -21.61 -17.82
CA THR A 161 3.02 -21.28 -16.61
C THR A 161 1.61 -21.88 -16.57
N PHE A 162 1.09 -22.37 -17.69
CA PHE A 162 -0.18 -23.10 -17.73
C PHE A 162 -0.12 -24.31 -18.69
N PRO A 163 -0.46 -25.53 -18.21
CA PRO A 163 -0.92 -25.82 -16.85
C PRO A 163 0.20 -25.69 -15.80
N PRO A 164 -0.10 -25.21 -14.57
CA PRO A 164 0.92 -24.96 -13.55
C PRO A 164 1.81 -26.16 -13.22
N SER A 165 1.30 -27.38 -13.37
CA SER A 165 2.06 -28.62 -13.16
C SER A 165 3.24 -28.81 -14.11
N GLN A 166 3.31 -28.06 -15.21
CA GLN A 166 4.40 -28.11 -16.19
C GLN A 166 5.40 -26.96 -16.03
N ALA A 167 5.11 -26.00 -15.14
CA ALA A 167 5.92 -24.81 -14.99
C ALA A 167 7.34 -25.11 -14.46
N TYR A 168 8.30 -24.34 -14.94
CA TYR A 168 9.68 -24.39 -14.48
C TYR A 168 10.37 -23.04 -14.59
N PHE A 169 11.39 -22.80 -13.77
CA PHE A 169 12.20 -21.59 -13.93
C PHE A 169 13.06 -21.63 -15.20
N ASN A 170 13.21 -20.49 -15.84
CA ASN A 170 14.10 -20.34 -16.99
C ASN A 170 15.49 -20.90 -16.66
N GLN A 171 15.90 -21.93 -17.40
CA GLN A 171 17.13 -22.68 -17.13
C GLN A 171 18.40 -21.82 -17.22
N SER A 172 18.39 -20.76 -18.04
CA SER A 172 19.50 -19.81 -18.12
C SER A 172 19.76 -19.07 -16.80
N LEU A 173 18.76 -18.98 -15.90
CA LEU A 173 18.84 -18.33 -14.61
C LEU A 173 19.17 -19.28 -13.46
N THR A 174 19.33 -20.58 -13.71
CA THR A 174 19.52 -21.62 -12.69
C THR A 174 20.75 -21.35 -11.81
N SER A 175 21.83 -20.83 -12.39
CA SER A 175 23.06 -20.49 -11.65
C SER A 175 22.85 -19.42 -10.58
N VAL A 176 21.83 -18.56 -10.72
CA VAL A 176 21.47 -17.52 -9.76
C VAL A 176 20.30 -17.98 -8.88
N LEU A 177 19.26 -18.57 -9.48
CA LEU A 177 18.03 -18.93 -8.76
C LEU A 177 18.24 -20.05 -7.74
N VAL A 178 19.02 -21.08 -8.05
CA VAL A 178 19.26 -22.19 -7.11
C VAL A 178 19.92 -21.72 -5.80
N PRO A 179 21.05 -21.01 -5.83
CA PRO A 179 21.63 -20.51 -4.59
C PRO A 179 20.76 -19.44 -3.90
N LEU A 180 20.00 -18.63 -4.64
CA LEU A 180 19.05 -17.67 -4.08
C LEU A 180 17.94 -18.39 -3.32
N LEU A 181 17.26 -19.36 -3.94
CA LEU A 181 16.19 -20.13 -3.30
C LEU A 181 16.66 -20.87 -2.04
N ARG A 182 17.87 -21.44 -2.07
CA ARG A 182 18.49 -22.03 -0.86
C ARG A 182 18.73 -21.02 0.24
N PHE A 183 19.10 -19.79 -0.13
CA PHE A 183 19.24 -18.71 0.84
C PHE A 183 17.87 -18.33 1.43
N LEU A 184 16.82 -18.17 0.60
CA LEU A 184 15.47 -17.86 1.04
C LEU A 184 14.93 -18.93 2.00
N SER A 185 15.06 -20.21 1.66
CA SER A 185 14.72 -21.35 2.52
C SER A 185 15.44 -21.27 3.87
N LYS A 186 16.77 -21.08 3.86
CA LYS A 186 17.58 -21.00 5.07
C LYS A 186 17.20 -19.82 6.00
N THR A 187 16.76 -18.70 5.44
CA THR A 187 16.46 -17.46 6.20
C THR A 187 14.98 -17.29 6.51
N GLY A 188 14.12 -18.17 5.98
CA GLY A 188 12.67 -18.03 6.03
C GLY A 188 12.17 -16.78 5.31
N SER A 189 12.89 -16.35 4.27
CA SER A 189 12.49 -15.21 3.42
C SER A 189 11.61 -15.69 2.27
N PRO A 190 10.62 -14.91 1.82
CA PRO A 190 9.73 -15.29 0.73
C PRO A 190 10.40 -15.18 -0.65
N LEU A 191 9.90 -15.93 -1.62
CA LEU A 191 10.09 -15.62 -3.04
C LEU A 191 9.15 -14.46 -3.40
N MET A 192 9.71 -13.33 -3.77
CA MET A 192 8.95 -12.15 -4.17
C MET A 192 8.70 -12.17 -5.66
N MET A 193 7.43 -12.05 -6.07
CA MET A 193 7.01 -12.13 -7.47
C MET A 193 6.10 -10.95 -7.83
N ASN A 194 6.37 -10.34 -8.98
CA ASN A 194 5.48 -9.37 -9.62
C ASN A 194 4.61 -10.14 -10.62
N LEU A 195 3.32 -10.27 -10.31
CA LEU A 195 2.40 -11.14 -11.04
C LEU A 195 1.19 -10.33 -11.55
N TYR A 196 1.08 -10.20 -12.86
CA TYR A 196 0.04 -9.41 -13.50
C TYR A 196 -0.84 -10.25 -14.44
N PRO A 197 -2.01 -10.72 -13.99
CA PRO A 197 -3.00 -11.36 -14.85
C PRO A 197 -3.41 -10.52 -16.06
N TYR A 198 -3.28 -9.18 -15.97
CA TYR A 198 -3.50 -8.27 -17.08
C TYR A 198 -2.63 -8.61 -18.30
N TYR A 199 -1.32 -8.78 -18.12
CA TYR A 199 -0.42 -9.08 -19.22
C TYR A 199 -0.66 -10.50 -19.75
N VAL A 200 -0.91 -11.47 -18.87
CA VAL A 200 -1.28 -12.84 -19.30
C VAL A 200 -2.52 -12.81 -20.19
N PHE A 201 -3.54 -12.05 -19.81
CA PHE A 201 -4.75 -11.88 -20.61
C PHE A 201 -4.46 -11.17 -21.94
N MET A 202 -3.68 -10.08 -21.92
CA MET A 202 -3.37 -9.28 -23.10
C MET A 202 -2.54 -10.04 -24.13
N GLU A 203 -1.61 -10.88 -23.69
CA GLU A 203 -0.78 -11.74 -24.55
C GLU A 203 -1.57 -12.92 -25.13
N ASN A 204 -2.56 -13.41 -24.38
CA ASN A 204 -3.33 -14.62 -24.72
C ASN A 204 -4.80 -14.29 -25.06
N LYS A 205 -5.05 -13.21 -25.81
CA LYS A 205 -6.40 -12.78 -26.21
C LYS A 205 -7.17 -13.92 -26.89
N GLY A 206 -8.38 -14.21 -26.34
CA GLY A 206 -9.26 -15.27 -26.84
C GLY A 206 -8.96 -16.68 -26.33
N VAL A 207 -7.84 -16.90 -25.63
CA VAL A 207 -7.51 -18.17 -24.98
C VAL A 207 -7.81 -18.08 -23.48
N VAL A 208 -7.29 -17.04 -22.80
CA VAL A 208 -7.59 -16.77 -21.40
C VAL A 208 -8.83 -15.88 -21.33
N PRO A 209 -9.94 -16.31 -20.71
CA PRO A 209 -11.13 -15.49 -20.57
C PRO A 209 -10.90 -14.30 -19.63
N LEU A 210 -11.50 -13.16 -19.96
CA LEU A 210 -11.43 -11.96 -19.11
C LEU A 210 -11.97 -12.21 -17.70
N ASP A 211 -13.06 -12.97 -17.57
CA ASP A 211 -13.68 -13.27 -16.29
C ASP A 211 -12.72 -14.00 -15.33
N ASN A 212 -11.88 -14.94 -15.85
CA ASN A 212 -10.85 -15.61 -15.06
C ASN A 212 -9.74 -14.65 -14.62
N SER A 213 -9.38 -13.70 -15.48
CA SER A 213 -8.35 -12.70 -15.17
C SER A 213 -8.83 -11.66 -14.14
N LEU A 214 -10.14 -11.43 -14.05
CA LEU A 214 -10.78 -10.46 -13.15
C LEU A 214 -11.34 -11.08 -11.85
N PHE A 215 -11.02 -12.33 -11.53
CA PHE A 215 -11.57 -13.07 -10.38
C PHE A 215 -13.12 -13.07 -10.32
N LYS A 216 -13.79 -13.02 -11.46
CA LYS A 216 -15.25 -13.10 -11.49
C LYS A 216 -15.71 -14.52 -11.21
N PRO A 217 -16.88 -14.70 -10.56
CA PRO A 217 -17.45 -16.03 -10.36
C PRO A 217 -17.64 -16.77 -11.68
N LEU A 218 -17.17 -18.01 -11.75
CA LEU A 218 -17.22 -18.84 -12.93
C LEU A 218 -18.16 -20.04 -12.72
N THR A 219 -18.74 -20.52 -13.82
CA THR A 219 -19.32 -21.87 -13.82
C THR A 219 -18.20 -22.89 -13.94
N PRO A 220 -18.36 -24.13 -13.40
CA PRO A 220 -17.32 -25.16 -13.46
C PRO A 220 -16.79 -25.45 -14.88
N SER A 221 -17.62 -25.27 -15.90
CA SER A 221 -17.23 -25.46 -17.31
C SER A 221 -16.34 -24.35 -17.88
N LYS A 222 -16.18 -23.24 -17.15
CA LYS A 222 -15.33 -22.11 -17.53
C LYS A 222 -14.05 -22.02 -16.68
N GLU A 223 -13.90 -22.86 -15.68
CA GLU A 223 -12.69 -22.94 -14.90
C GLU A 223 -11.55 -23.49 -15.75
N MET A 224 -10.35 -22.99 -15.51
CA MET A 224 -9.13 -23.51 -16.11
C MET A 224 -8.73 -24.78 -15.36
N VAL A 225 -8.58 -25.91 -16.05
CA VAL A 225 -8.23 -27.20 -15.43
C VAL A 225 -6.82 -27.58 -15.81
N ASP A 226 -5.99 -27.90 -14.84
CA ASP A 226 -4.69 -28.53 -15.05
C ASP A 226 -4.91 -30.02 -15.34
N PRO A 227 -4.66 -30.52 -16.57
CA PRO A 227 -4.98 -31.87 -16.95
C PRO A 227 -4.11 -32.95 -16.25
N ASN A 228 -2.98 -32.54 -15.64
CA ASN A 228 -2.07 -33.48 -14.99
C ASN A 228 -2.41 -33.69 -13.52
N THR A 229 -2.99 -32.67 -12.88
CA THR A 229 -3.31 -32.68 -11.44
C THR A 229 -4.81 -32.70 -11.19
N MET A 230 -5.62 -32.40 -12.20
CA MET A 230 -7.07 -32.17 -12.12
C MET A 230 -7.44 -31.01 -11.16
N LEU A 231 -6.49 -30.10 -10.87
CA LEU A 231 -6.78 -28.90 -10.11
C LEU A 231 -7.52 -27.88 -10.98
N HIS A 232 -8.50 -27.23 -10.38
CA HIS A 232 -9.37 -26.25 -11.01
C HIS A 232 -8.97 -24.84 -10.58
N TYR A 233 -8.71 -23.96 -11.53
CA TYR A 233 -8.31 -22.59 -11.32
C TYR A 233 -9.43 -21.64 -11.73
N THR A 234 -9.99 -20.95 -10.75
CA THR A 234 -11.04 -19.93 -10.96
C THR A 234 -10.48 -18.59 -11.36
N ASN A 235 -9.17 -18.36 -11.14
CA ASN A 235 -8.49 -17.13 -11.51
C ASN A 235 -7.06 -17.37 -11.97
N VAL A 236 -6.53 -16.41 -12.74
CA VAL A 236 -5.20 -16.49 -13.35
C VAL A 236 -4.09 -16.32 -12.31
N LEU A 237 -4.30 -15.49 -11.27
CA LEU A 237 -3.26 -15.21 -10.27
C LEU A 237 -2.88 -16.48 -9.51
N ASP A 238 -3.84 -17.28 -9.08
CA ASP A 238 -3.57 -18.55 -8.39
C ASP A 238 -2.78 -19.52 -9.28
N ALA A 239 -3.09 -19.57 -10.58
CA ALA A 239 -2.33 -20.38 -11.52
C ALA A 239 -0.88 -19.89 -11.64
N MET A 240 -0.65 -18.56 -11.63
CA MET A 240 0.71 -17.98 -11.66
C MET A 240 1.48 -18.27 -10.36
N ILE A 241 0.82 -18.21 -9.21
CA ILE A 241 1.43 -18.52 -7.91
C ILE A 241 1.80 -20.01 -7.84
N ASP A 242 0.90 -20.90 -8.25
CA ASP A 242 1.17 -22.33 -8.27
C ASP A 242 2.27 -22.72 -9.26
N ALA A 243 2.35 -22.03 -10.41
CA ALA A 243 3.46 -22.19 -11.34
C ALA A 243 4.82 -21.86 -10.69
N ALA A 244 4.87 -20.83 -9.83
CA ALA A 244 6.08 -20.52 -9.07
C ALA A 244 6.40 -21.60 -8.01
N TYR A 245 5.39 -22.13 -7.31
CA TYR A 245 5.57 -23.23 -6.36
C TYR A 245 6.07 -24.51 -7.04
N VAL A 246 5.47 -24.88 -8.19
CA VAL A 246 5.93 -26.03 -8.97
C VAL A 246 7.37 -25.84 -9.46
N SER A 247 7.71 -24.63 -9.93
CA SER A 247 9.07 -24.31 -10.37
C SER A 247 10.10 -24.41 -9.23
N MET A 248 9.76 -23.98 -8.02
CA MET A 248 10.59 -24.17 -6.82
C MET A 248 10.72 -25.65 -6.46
N LYS A 249 9.62 -26.41 -6.48
CA LYS A 249 9.60 -27.86 -6.23
C LYS A 249 10.52 -28.62 -7.20
N ASN A 250 10.56 -28.24 -8.47
CA ASN A 250 11.46 -28.83 -9.47
C ASN A 250 12.94 -28.60 -9.14
N LEU A 251 13.26 -27.59 -8.32
CA LEU A 251 14.60 -27.33 -7.78
C LEU A 251 14.79 -27.86 -6.36
N ASN A 252 13.88 -28.74 -5.88
CA ASN A 252 13.85 -29.32 -4.53
C ASN A 252 13.76 -28.28 -3.41
N VAL A 253 13.01 -27.19 -3.62
CA VAL A 253 12.68 -26.16 -2.61
C VAL A 253 11.16 -26.16 -2.43
N THR A 254 10.69 -26.49 -1.23
CA THR A 254 9.26 -26.67 -0.93
C THR A 254 8.80 -25.92 0.33
N ASP A 255 9.70 -25.19 0.98
CA ASP A 255 9.49 -24.48 2.23
C ASP A 255 9.56 -22.95 2.10
N VAL A 256 9.68 -22.44 0.88
CA VAL A 256 9.67 -21.02 0.58
C VAL A 256 8.27 -20.60 0.13
N VAL A 257 7.69 -19.61 0.81
CA VAL A 257 6.39 -19.04 0.46
C VAL A 257 6.53 -17.97 -0.63
N VAL A 258 5.47 -17.80 -1.43
CA VAL A 258 5.40 -16.72 -2.42
C VAL A 258 4.79 -15.48 -1.77
N LEU A 259 5.44 -14.33 -1.93
CA LEU A 259 4.89 -13.00 -1.66
C LEU A 259 4.68 -12.26 -2.97
N VAL A 260 3.45 -11.89 -3.28
CA VAL A 260 3.15 -11.12 -4.48
C VAL A 260 3.44 -9.65 -4.21
N THR A 261 4.55 -9.17 -4.74
CA THR A 261 5.05 -7.81 -4.50
C THR A 261 4.47 -6.77 -5.43
N GLU A 262 3.89 -7.19 -6.54
CA GLU A 262 3.11 -6.34 -7.44
C GLU A 262 2.03 -7.16 -8.11
N SER A 263 0.81 -6.62 -8.13
CA SER A 263 -0.30 -7.06 -8.95
C SER A 263 -1.29 -5.92 -9.14
N GLY A 264 -2.05 -5.93 -10.21
CA GLY A 264 -3.00 -4.85 -10.48
C GLY A 264 -3.60 -4.96 -11.87
N TRP A 265 -4.37 -3.92 -12.23
CA TRP A 265 -4.99 -3.76 -13.55
C TRP A 265 -5.04 -2.28 -13.91
N PRO A 266 -4.61 -1.86 -15.14
CA PRO A 266 -4.59 -0.46 -15.50
C PRO A 266 -6.01 0.06 -15.78
N SER A 267 -6.27 1.27 -15.32
CA SER A 267 -7.58 1.94 -15.48
C SER A 267 -7.73 2.65 -16.83
N ARG A 268 -6.64 2.79 -17.57
CA ARG A 268 -6.60 3.41 -18.91
C ARG A 268 -5.42 2.88 -19.69
N GLY A 269 -5.60 2.72 -21.01
CA GLY A 269 -4.55 2.28 -21.93
C GLY A 269 -4.69 2.93 -23.30
N ASN A 270 -3.86 2.52 -24.24
CA ASN A 270 -3.92 2.88 -25.63
C ASN A 270 -5.07 2.14 -26.37
N SER A 271 -5.29 2.45 -27.64
CA SER A 271 -6.31 1.80 -28.46
C SER A 271 -6.11 0.28 -28.65
N ASP A 272 -4.90 -0.22 -28.52
CA ASP A 272 -4.54 -1.63 -28.53
C ASP A 272 -4.67 -2.31 -27.17
N GLU A 273 -4.98 -1.53 -26.12
CA GLU A 273 -5.23 -1.96 -24.75
C GLU A 273 -6.71 -1.73 -24.32
N PRO A 274 -7.71 -2.23 -25.06
CA PRO A 274 -9.12 -1.90 -24.86
C PRO A 274 -9.69 -2.41 -23.53
N TYR A 275 -8.97 -3.22 -22.81
CA TYR A 275 -9.36 -3.80 -21.52
C TYR A 275 -8.75 -3.05 -20.32
N ALA A 276 -7.85 -2.09 -20.56
CA ALA A 276 -7.38 -1.14 -19.57
C ALA A 276 -8.47 -0.08 -19.33
N THR A 277 -9.41 -0.39 -18.46
CA THR A 277 -10.58 0.45 -18.15
C THR A 277 -10.78 0.56 -16.67
N ILE A 278 -11.40 1.66 -16.22
CA ILE A 278 -11.74 1.87 -14.80
C ILE A 278 -12.57 0.71 -14.25
N ASP A 279 -13.57 0.24 -15.00
CA ASP A 279 -14.45 -0.86 -14.56
C ASP A 279 -13.70 -2.18 -14.35
N ASN A 280 -12.76 -2.50 -15.24
CA ASN A 280 -11.94 -3.70 -15.09
C ASN A 280 -10.92 -3.56 -13.97
N ALA A 281 -10.32 -2.38 -13.80
CA ALA A 281 -9.38 -2.09 -12.72
C ALA A 281 -10.06 -2.19 -11.35
N ASP A 282 -11.24 -1.58 -11.19
CA ASP A 282 -12.06 -1.71 -10.00
C ASP A 282 -12.45 -3.17 -9.73
N THR A 283 -12.97 -3.86 -10.75
CA THR A 283 -13.35 -5.28 -10.64
C THR A 283 -12.18 -6.15 -10.21
N TYR A 284 -11.01 -5.98 -10.85
CA TYR A 284 -9.82 -6.75 -10.53
C TYR A 284 -9.38 -6.52 -9.08
N ASN A 285 -9.13 -5.27 -8.71
CA ASN A 285 -8.58 -4.94 -7.40
C ASN A 285 -9.58 -5.24 -6.26
N SER A 286 -10.88 -5.00 -6.46
CA SER A 286 -11.91 -5.36 -5.49
C SER A 286 -12.01 -6.86 -5.25
N ASN A 287 -11.94 -7.66 -6.33
CA ASN A 287 -12.01 -9.12 -6.23
C ASN A 287 -10.69 -9.71 -5.68
N LEU A 288 -9.53 -9.16 -6.06
CA LEU A 288 -8.23 -9.54 -5.51
C LEU A 288 -8.21 -9.35 -3.99
N ILE A 289 -8.63 -8.19 -3.49
CA ILE A 289 -8.70 -7.90 -2.05
C ILE A 289 -9.58 -8.93 -1.34
N ARG A 290 -10.76 -9.20 -1.89
CA ARG A 290 -11.66 -10.20 -1.32
C ARG A 290 -11.03 -11.58 -1.30
N HIS A 291 -10.44 -12.02 -2.42
CA HIS A 291 -9.77 -13.32 -2.55
C HIS A 291 -8.67 -13.52 -1.51
N VAL A 292 -7.83 -12.50 -1.31
CA VAL A 292 -6.76 -12.54 -0.30
C VAL A 292 -7.33 -12.54 1.12
N LEU A 293 -8.26 -11.64 1.44
CA LEU A 293 -8.78 -11.48 2.80
C LEU A 293 -9.77 -12.57 3.22
N ASP A 294 -10.37 -13.28 2.27
CA ASP A 294 -11.18 -14.48 2.54
C ASP A 294 -10.30 -15.71 2.87
N HIS A 295 -8.98 -15.52 2.98
CA HIS A 295 -8.00 -16.57 3.27
C HIS A 295 -8.05 -17.75 2.29
N SER A 296 -8.38 -17.47 1.04
CA SER A 296 -8.37 -18.45 -0.04
C SER A 296 -6.94 -18.70 -0.49
N GLY A 297 -6.43 -19.89 -0.21
CA GLY A 297 -5.18 -20.36 -0.81
C GLY A 297 -5.35 -20.72 -2.28
N THR A 298 -4.24 -21.08 -2.92
CA THR A 298 -4.27 -21.56 -4.30
C THR A 298 -4.77 -23.00 -4.38
N PRO A 299 -5.23 -23.48 -5.54
CA PRO A 299 -5.65 -24.88 -5.70
C PRO A 299 -4.59 -25.93 -5.30
N LEU A 300 -3.30 -25.65 -5.52
CA LEU A 300 -2.21 -26.53 -5.12
C LEU A 300 -1.89 -26.42 -3.63
N HIS A 301 -2.08 -25.25 -3.04
CA HIS A 301 -1.79 -24.94 -1.64
C HIS A 301 -2.97 -24.22 -0.98
N PRO A 302 -4.11 -24.92 -0.75
CA PRO A 302 -5.31 -24.29 -0.21
C PRO A 302 -5.16 -23.75 1.22
N GLU A 303 -4.12 -24.19 1.93
CA GLU A 303 -3.76 -23.73 3.27
C GLU A 303 -2.80 -22.52 3.29
N ILE A 304 -2.26 -22.13 2.13
CA ILE A 304 -1.28 -21.03 2.02
C ILE A 304 -1.87 -19.92 1.17
N THR A 305 -2.24 -18.82 1.80
CA THR A 305 -2.64 -17.62 1.09
C THR A 305 -1.46 -16.65 0.98
N SER A 306 -1.22 -16.14 -0.21
CA SER A 306 -0.18 -15.14 -0.44
C SER A 306 -0.69 -13.75 -0.14
N SER A 307 0.05 -12.98 0.67
CA SER A 307 -0.16 -11.53 0.77
C SER A 307 0.22 -10.86 -0.54
N VAL A 308 -0.47 -9.76 -0.88
CA VAL A 308 -0.32 -9.08 -2.17
C VAL A 308 -0.16 -7.59 -1.96
N PHE A 309 0.72 -6.96 -2.74
CA PHE A 309 0.78 -5.52 -2.89
C PHE A 309 0.16 -5.11 -4.22
N ILE A 310 -0.86 -4.27 -4.16
CA ILE A 310 -1.48 -3.68 -5.35
C ILE A 310 -0.54 -2.64 -5.94
N TYR A 311 -0.24 -2.74 -7.21
CA TYR A 311 0.42 -1.73 -8.01
C TYR A 311 -0.66 -0.88 -8.69
N GLU A 312 -0.88 0.39 -8.27
CA GLU A 312 -0.15 1.13 -7.26
C GLU A 312 -1.06 2.18 -6.54
N LEU A 313 -0.52 2.98 -5.62
CA LEU A 313 -1.32 3.96 -4.87
C LEU A 313 -1.79 5.11 -5.75
N PHE A 314 -0.89 5.77 -6.48
CA PHE A 314 -1.19 6.90 -7.34
C PHE A 314 -0.91 6.58 -8.80
N ASN A 315 -1.69 7.14 -9.72
CA ASN A 315 -1.29 7.21 -11.12
C ASN A 315 0.03 7.98 -11.24
N GLU A 316 0.99 7.41 -11.95
CA GLU A 316 2.31 8.01 -12.19
C GLU A 316 2.28 8.86 -13.46
N ASP A 317 1.76 10.08 -13.36
CA ASP A 317 1.52 10.98 -14.50
C ASP A 317 2.81 11.52 -15.17
N LEU A 318 3.98 11.27 -14.59
CA LEU A 318 5.28 11.53 -15.18
C LEU A 318 5.89 10.31 -15.90
N ARG A 319 5.21 9.16 -15.87
CA ARG A 319 5.70 7.92 -16.49
C ARG A 319 5.67 7.98 -18.00
N SER A 320 6.70 7.42 -18.62
CA SER A 320 6.78 7.31 -20.08
C SER A 320 5.78 6.29 -20.65
N PRO A 321 5.37 6.43 -21.93
CA PRO A 321 4.48 5.47 -22.59
C PRO A 321 4.94 4.01 -22.48
N PRO A 322 4.01 3.03 -22.55
CA PRO A 322 2.61 3.15 -22.98
C PRO A 322 1.70 3.83 -21.95
N VAL A 323 0.49 4.27 -22.39
CA VAL A 323 -0.46 4.99 -21.53
C VAL A 323 -0.86 4.18 -20.31
N SER A 324 -0.97 2.88 -20.43
CA SER A 324 -1.28 1.99 -19.30
C SER A 324 -0.30 2.11 -18.15
N GLU A 325 0.99 2.31 -18.44
CA GLU A 325 2.04 2.41 -17.40
C GLU A 325 1.83 3.58 -16.43
N ALA A 326 1.18 4.64 -16.88
CA ALA A 326 0.85 5.80 -16.06
C ALA A 326 -0.49 5.68 -15.30
N ASN A 327 -1.23 4.56 -15.48
CA ASN A 327 -2.63 4.47 -15.05
C ASN A 327 -2.97 3.20 -14.25
N TRP A 328 -2.08 2.77 -13.37
CA TRP A 328 -2.29 1.64 -12.45
C TRP A 328 -2.83 2.06 -11.08
N GLY A 329 -2.83 3.37 -10.80
CA GLY A 329 -3.13 3.91 -9.49
C GLY A 329 -4.57 3.68 -9.03
N LEU A 330 -4.71 3.48 -7.72
CA LEU A 330 -6.00 3.56 -7.02
C LEU A 330 -6.50 5.02 -6.94
N PHE A 331 -5.57 5.96 -6.97
CA PHE A 331 -5.81 7.39 -6.92
C PHE A 331 -5.09 8.11 -8.06
N TYR A 332 -5.66 9.22 -8.50
CA TYR A 332 -4.95 10.15 -9.38
C TYR A 332 -3.84 10.88 -8.62
N SER A 333 -2.92 11.52 -9.34
CA SER A 333 -1.81 12.30 -8.75
C SER A 333 -2.28 13.42 -7.79
N ASN A 334 -3.51 13.88 -7.92
CA ASN A 334 -4.15 14.86 -7.02
C ASN A 334 -4.84 14.21 -5.79
N SER A 335 -4.60 12.94 -5.53
CA SER A 335 -5.18 12.16 -4.42
C SER A 335 -6.70 11.92 -4.52
N THR A 336 -7.34 12.17 -5.66
CA THR A 336 -8.73 11.76 -5.87
C THR A 336 -8.78 10.29 -6.30
N PRO A 337 -9.77 9.50 -5.85
CA PRO A 337 -9.84 8.09 -6.22
C PRO A 337 -10.15 7.93 -7.71
N VAL A 338 -9.50 6.97 -8.37
CA VAL A 338 -9.84 6.54 -9.73
C VAL A 338 -11.15 5.77 -9.70
N TYR A 339 -11.34 4.97 -8.69
CA TYR A 339 -12.58 4.26 -8.33
C TYR A 339 -12.63 4.05 -6.82
N LEU A 340 -13.81 3.73 -6.28
CA LEU A 340 -14.00 3.62 -4.85
C LEU A 340 -13.66 2.21 -4.38
N LEU A 341 -12.52 2.06 -3.72
CA LEU A 341 -11.99 0.79 -3.26
C LEU A 341 -11.54 0.88 -1.80
N HIS A 342 -11.72 -0.19 -1.05
CA HIS A 342 -11.24 -0.32 0.33
C HIS A 342 -10.21 -1.44 0.44
N VAL A 343 -8.95 -1.09 0.60
CA VAL A 343 -7.85 -2.05 0.69
C VAL A 343 -7.97 -2.97 1.91
N SER A 344 -8.61 -2.51 2.98
CA SER A 344 -8.88 -3.33 4.17
C SER A 344 -10.04 -4.34 4.00
N GLY A 345 -10.68 -4.39 2.82
CA GLY A 345 -11.79 -5.31 2.56
C GLY A 345 -13.06 -5.07 3.38
N SER A 346 -13.21 -3.92 4.05
CA SER A 346 -14.36 -3.64 4.92
C SER A 346 -15.71 -3.52 4.20
N GLY A 347 -15.74 -3.78 2.89
CA GLY A 347 -16.95 -3.95 2.07
C GLY A 347 -17.74 -2.69 1.78
N THR A 348 -17.31 -1.54 2.28
CA THR A 348 -17.91 -0.25 2.06
C THR A 348 -16.90 0.70 1.46
N PHE A 349 -17.35 1.54 0.54
CA PHE A 349 -16.54 2.52 -0.14
C PHE A 349 -15.69 3.34 0.83
N LEU A 350 -14.51 3.78 0.41
CA LEU A 350 -13.67 4.76 1.11
C LEU A 350 -14.45 5.96 1.67
N ALA A 351 -15.57 6.29 1.00
CA ALA A 351 -16.50 7.33 1.39
C ALA A 351 -17.28 7.08 2.69
N ASN A 352 -17.48 5.84 3.11
CA ASN A 352 -18.42 5.51 4.19
C ASN A 352 -17.78 5.41 5.56
N ASP A 353 -16.45 5.36 5.65
CA ASP A 353 -15.81 4.87 6.86
C ASP A 353 -15.46 5.93 7.90
N THR A 354 -15.34 7.18 7.52
CA THR A 354 -15.00 8.23 8.47
C THR A 354 -16.01 9.36 8.56
N THR A 355 -16.77 9.65 7.50
CA THR A 355 -17.63 10.83 7.48
C THR A 355 -18.97 10.66 6.77
N ASN A 356 -19.25 9.59 6.04
CA ASN A 356 -20.38 9.51 5.08
C ASN A 356 -20.37 10.67 4.05
N GLN A 357 -19.21 11.26 3.78
CA GLN A 357 -19.09 12.44 2.93
C GLN A 357 -18.32 12.12 1.67
N THR A 358 -19.05 12.10 0.57
CA THR A 358 -18.52 12.10 -0.79
C THR A 358 -18.92 13.39 -1.46
N TYR A 359 -18.08 13.86 -2.34
CA TYR A 359 -18.25 15.06 -3.13
C TYR A 359 -18.11 14.71 -4.61
N CYS A 360 -18.81 15.46 -5.46
CA CYS A 360 -18.70 15.33 -6.90
C CYS A 360 -17.93 16.52 -7.48
N ILE A 361 -16.81 16.28 -8.12
CA ILE A 361 -15.95 17.33 -8.66
C ILE A 361 -15.66 17.14 -10.16
N ALA A 362 -15.27 18.21 -10.84
CA ALA A 362 -14.84 18.15 -12.22
C ALA A 362 -13.52 17.39 -12.35
N MET A 363 -13.41 16.49 -13.34
CA MET A 363 -12.19 15.74 -13.63
C MET A 363 -11.09 16.66 -14.17
N ASP A 364 -9.84 16.28 -13.89
CA ASP A 364 -8.65 16.91 -14.46
C ASP A 364 -8.51 16.58 -15.96
N GLY A 365 -7.93 17.53 -16.72
CA GLY A 365 -7.67 17.33 -18.15
C GLY A 365 -8.89 17.40 -19.06
N VAL A 366 -10.09 17.65 -18.54
CA VAL A 366 -11.29 17.87 -19.37
C VAL A 366 -11.26 19.26 -19.99
N ASP A 367 -11.65 19.35 -21.25
CA ASP A 367 -11.71 20.65 -21.97
C ASP A 367 -12.77 21.58 -21.37
N SER A 368 -12.47 22.87 -21.38
CA SER A 368 -13.32 23.89 -20.76
C SER A 368 -14.72 23.99 -21.38
N LYS A 369 -14.90 23.61 -22.64
CA LYS A 369 -16.20 23.66 -23.31
C LYS A 369 -17.13 22.55 -22.80
N SER A 370 -16.60 21.36 -22.62
CA SER A 370 -17.33 20.21 -22.02
C SER A 370 -17.69 20.49 -20.56
N LEU A 371 -16.76 21.04 -19.77
CA LEU A 371 -17.02 21.45 -18.39
C LEU A 371 -18.10 22.57 -18.33
N GLN A 372 -18.04 23.58 -19.22
CA GLN A 372 -19.03 24.65 -19.25
C GLN A 372 -20.42 24.10 -19.57
N ALA A 373 -20.54 23.23 -20.56
CA ALA A 373 -21.83 22.64 -20.94
C ALA A 373 -22.44 21.81 -19.77
N ALA A 374 -21.60 21.10 -19.00
CA ALA A 374 -22.05 20.36 -17.85
C ALA A 374 -22.40 21.25 -16.65
N LEU A 375 -21.66 22.35 -16.44
CA LEU A 375 -21.97 23.39 -15.46
C LEU A 375 -23.33 24.08 -15.78
N ASP A 376 -23.55 24.46 -17.04
CA ASP A 376 -24.81 25.07 -17.47
C ASP A 376 -26.00 24.12 -17.24
N TRP A 377 -25.81 22.85 -17.52
CA TRP A 377 -26.82 21.83 -17.23
C TRP A 377 -27.07 21.68 -15.73
N ALA A 378 -26.00 21.60 -14.91
CA ALA A 378 -26.12 21.41 -13.45
C ALA A 378 -26.88 22.58 -12.80
N CYS A 379 -26.52 23.83 -13.16
CA CYS A 379 -27.16 25.04 -12.62
C CYS A 379 -28.54 25.30 -13.23
N GLY A 380 -28.80 24.84 -14.44
CA GLY A 380 -30.07 25.01 -15.16
C GLY A 380 -31.01 23.82 -14.94
N PRO A 381 -31.11 22.86 -15.90
CA PRO A 381 -32.01 21.71 -15.79
C PRO A 381 -31.80 20.86 -14.54
N GLY A 382 -30.56 20.69 -14.09
CA GLY A 382 -30.18 19.94 -12.87
C GLY A 382 -30.63 20.64 -11.58
N SER A 383 -30.93 21.94 -11.64
CA SER A 383 -31.37 22.73 -10.48
C SER A 383 -30.45 22.65 -9.26
N ALA A 384 -29.12 22.57 -9.48
CA ALA A 384 -28.12 22.72 -8.44
C ALA A 384 -28.17 24.14 -7.88
N ASN A 385 -27.85 24.30 -6.60
CA ASN A 385 -27.71 25.65 -6.03
C ASN A 385 -26.36 26.24 -6.43
N CYS A 386 -26.37 27.14 -7.40
CA CYS A 386 -25.19 27.80 -7.92
C CYS A 386 -25.01 29.24 -7.42
N SER A 387 -25.66 29.63 -6.30
CA SER A 387 -25.55 30.98 -5.75
C SER A 387 -24.10 31.30 -5.31
N GLU A 388 -23.43 30.38 -4.65
CA GLU A 388 -22.11 30.60 -4.09
C GLU A 388 -20.97 30.79 -5.10
N ILE A 389 -21.21 30.43 -6.38
CA ILE A 389 -20.24 30.62 -7.47
C ILE A 389 -20.53 31.86 -8.30
N GLN A 390 -21.46 32.73 -7.87
CA GLN A 390 -21.74 34.03 -8.53
C GLN A 390 -20.69 35.08 -8.12
N PRO A 391 -20.49 36.14 -8.95
CA PRO A 391 -19.57 37.22 -8.62
C PRO A 391 -19.83 37.82 -7.24
N GLY A 392 -18.80 37.82 -6.38
CA GLY A 392 -18.86 38.34 -4.99
C GLY A 392 -19.16 37.28 -3.93
N GLU A 393 -19.56 36.09 -4.32
CA GLU A 393 -19.88 35.01 -3.37
C GLU A 393 -18.65 34.16 -2.98
N SER A 394 -18.83 33.31 -1.97
CA SER A 394 -17.75 32.64 -1.26
C SER A 394 -16.95 31.65 -2.10
N CYS A 395 -17.56 31.03 -3.12
CA CYS A 395 -16.95 30.06 -4.02
C CYS A 395 -16.72 30.59 -5.45
N TYR A 396 -16.84 31.91 -5.66
CA TYR A 396 -16.53 32.51 -6.94
C TYR A 396 -15.04 32.43 -7.29
N GLN A 397 -14.17 32.56 -6.31
CA GLN A 397 -12.71 32.45 -6.51
C GLN A 397 -12.20 31.05 -6.15
N PRO A 398 -11.29 30.48 -6.95
CA PRO A 398 -10.72 31.02 -8.21
C PRO A 398 -11.74 31.01 -9.35
N ASN A 399 -11.84 32.15 -10.07
CA ASN A 399 -12.78 32.31 -11.17
C ASN A 399 -12.33 31.51 -12.42
N ASN A 400 -12.64 30.22 -12.44
CA ASN A 400 -12.45 29.37 -13.60
C ASN A 400 -13.54 28.30 -13.69
N VAL A 401 -13.75 27.79 -14.91
CA VAL A 401 -14.83 26.84 -15.21
C VAL A 401 -14.74 25.56 -14.39
N LYS A 402 -13.53 25.04 -14.17
CA LYS A 402 -13.33 23.81 -13.43
C LYS A 402 -13.80 23.92 -11.98
N ASN A 403 -13.43 24.99 -11.28
CA ASN A 403 -13.82 25.20 -9.89
C ASN A 403 -15.33 25.45 -9.75
N HIS A 404 -15.91 26.23 -10.64
CA HIS A 404 -17.36 26.45 -10.66
C HIS A 404 -18.14 25.19 -11.01
N ALA A 405 -17.64 24.39 -11.98
CA ALA A 405 -18.22 23.08 -12.32
C ALA A 405 -18.15 22.11 -11.14
N SER A 406 -16.99 22.02 -10.46
CA SER A 406 -16.84 21.18 -9.27
C SER A 406 -17.87 21.51 -8.18
N TYR A 407 -18.07 22.80 -7.89
CA TYR A 407 -19.08 23.23 -6.91
C TYR A 407 -20.52 22.88 -7.36
N ALA A 408 -20.85 23.15 -8.60
CA ALA A 408 -22.18 22.88 -9.13
C ALA A 408 -22.49 21.38 -9.21
N PHE A 409 -21.50 20.56 -9.60
CA PHE A 409 -21.63 19.11 -9.65
C PHE A 409 -21.86 18.54 -8.25
N ASP A 410 -21.11 19.03 -7.26
CA ASP A 410 -21.32 18.61 -5.89
C ASP A 410 -22.68 19.06 -5.34
N SER A 411 -23.09 20.29 -5.62
CA SER A 411 -24.40 20.78 -5.23
C SER A 411 -25.53 19.93 -5.79
N TYR A 412 -25.44 19.49 -7.05
CA TYR A 412 -26.38 18.55 -7.66
C TYR A 412 -26.31 17.17 -6.97
N TYR A 413 -25.11 16.62 -6.84
CA TYR A 413 -24.85 15.29 -6.26
C TYR A 413 -25.39 15.15 -4.83
N GLN A 414 -25.14 16.14 -3.98
CA GLN A 414 -25.65 16.16 -2.61
C GLN A 414 -27.19 16.27 -2.58
N LYS A 415 -27.76 17.10 -3.47
CA LYS A 415 -29.21 17.28 -3.62
C LYS A 415 -29.90 15.98 -4.02
N GLU A 416 -29.31 15.22 -4.95
CA GLU A 416 -29.82 13.91 -5.40
C GLU A 416 -29.56 12.79 -4.41
N GLY A 417 -29.11 13.09 -3.19
CA GLY A 417 -28.88 12.10 -2.13
C GLY A 417 -27.72 11.14 -2.41
N LYS A 418 -26.76 11.56 -3.23
CA LYS A 418 -25.55 10.78 -3.57
C LYS A 418 -25.86 9.45 -4.28
N VAL A 419 -26.93 9.40 -5.04
CA VAL A 419 -27.29 8.16 -5.77
C VAL A 419 -26.27 7.84 -6.86
N PRO A 420 -26.04 6.54 -7.16
CA PRO A 420 -25.20 6.14 -8.27
C PRO A 420 -25.62 6.82 -9.60
N GLY A 421 -24.64 7.36 -10.32
CA GLY A 421 -24.88 8.05 -11.59
C GLY A 421 -25.19 9.56 -11.48
N SER A 422 -25.47 10.10 -10.27
CA SER A 422 -25.70 11.54 -10.11
C SER A 422 -24.41 12.38 -10.18
N CYS A 423 -23.25 11.76 -10.32
CA CYS A 423 -21.93 12.37 -10.52
C CYS A 423 -21.27 11.94 -11.84
N ASP A 424 -22.05 11.66 -12.89
CA ASP A 424 -21.48 11.26 -14.19
C ASP A 424 -21.21 12.47 -15.11
N PHE A 425 -22.17 13.38 -15.25
CA PHE A 425 -22.09 14.57 -16.11
C PHE A 425 -21.49 14.29 -17.50
N LYS A 426 -21.84 13.15 -18.10
CA LYS A 426 -21.29 12.65 -19.38
C LYS A 426 -19.77 12.39 -19.33
N GLY A 427 -19.30 11.88 -18.22
CA GLY A 427 -17.89 11.50 -18.04
C GLY A 427 -16.93 12.66 -17.75
N VAL A 428 -17.44 13.85 -17.36
CA VAL A 428 -16.58 14.99 -17.02
C VAL A 428 -16.47 15.25 -15.52
N ALA A 429 -17.13 14.44 -14.70
CA ALA A 429 -17.10 14.54 -13.24
C ALA A 429 -16.66 13.25 -12.59
N MET A 430 -16.22 13.34 -11.34
CA MET A 430 -15.78 12.22 -10.53
C MET A 430 -16.15 12.39 -9.07
N ILE A 431 -16.30 11.27 -8.36
CA ILE A 431 -16.52 11.27 -6.91
C ILE A 431 -15.19 11.35 -6.19
N THR A 432 -15.11 12.19 -5.15
CA THR A 432 -13.98 12.29 -4.23
C THR A 432 -14.46 12.19 -2.78
N THR A 433 -13.59 11.68 -1.89
CA THR A 433 -13.79 11.71 -0.44
C THR A 433 -13.06 12.88 0.23
N ILE A 434 -12.22 13.57 -0.53
CA ILE A 434 -11.51 14.76 -0.06
C ILE A 434 -12.47 15.93 -0.12
N ASP A 435 -12.65 16.62 1.01
CA ASP A 435 -13.48 17.83 1.07
C ASP A 435 -12.85 18.92 0.20
N PRO A 436 -13.50 19.32 -0.91
CA PRO A 436 -12.95 20.31 -1.82
C PRO A 436 -13.08 21.74 -1.32
N SER A 437 -13.63 21.94 -0.13
CA SER A 437 -13.76 23.26 0.50
C SER A 437 -12.41 23.93 0.71
N HIS A 438 -12.32 25.22 0.41
CA HIS A 438 -11.07 25.98 0.52
C HIS A 438 -11.36 27.46 0.86
N GLY A 439 -10.52 28.08 1.65
CA GLY A 439 -10.69 29.47 2.08
C GLY A 439 -12.06 29.70 2.73
N SER A 440 -12.87 30.60 2.13
CA SER A 440 -14.27 30.85 2.51
C SER A 440 -15.26 29.95 1.79
N CYS A 441 -14.84 29.27 0.73
CA CYS A 441 -15.71 28.39 -0.05
C CYS A 441 -15.96 27.08 0.71
N VAL A 442 -17.21 26.80 1.02
CA VAL A 442 -17.65 25.57 1.68
C VAL A 442 -18.56 24.81 0.73
N PHE A 443 -18.12 23.60 0.35
CA PHE A 443 -18.89 22.73 -0.53
C PHE A 443 -20.10 22.12 0.22
N PRO A 444 -21.20 21.84 -0.47
CA PRO A 444 -22.34 21.14 0.10
C PRO A 444 -21.91 19.79 0.71
N GLY A 445 -22.45 19.46 1.88
CA GLY A 445 -22.05 18.24 2.62
C GLY A 445 -20.82 18.38 3.51
N SER A 446 -20.02 19.44 3.38
CA SER A 446 -18.88 19.69 4.25
C SER A 446 -19.29 19.96 5.68
N LYS A 447 -18.59 19.35 6.64
CA LYS A 447 -18.80 19.67 8.08
C LYS A 447 -18.15 21.01 8.40
N LYS A 448 -18.94 22.01 8.79
CA LYS A 448 -18.39 23.27 9.31
C LYS A 448 -17.50 22.98 10.51
N VAL A 449 -16.20 23.11 10.33
CA VAL A 449 -15.27 23.18 11.46
C VAL A 449 -15.51 24.54 12.10
N VAL A 450 -16.25 24.58 13.20
CA VAL A 450 -16.38 25.78 14.03
C VAL A 450 -15.02 26.03 14.66
N ARG A 451 -14.15 26.78 13.96
CA ARG A 451 -12.99 27.41 14.58
C ARG A 451 -13.54 28.44 15.57
N LYS A 452 -13.51 28.12 16.86
CA LYS A 452 -13.65 29.14 17.90
C LYS A 452 -12.51 30.13 17.73
N THR A 453 -12.75 31.21 17.03
CA THR A 453 -11.87 32.37 17.00
C THR A 453 -11.83 32.91 18.42
N ARG A 454 -10.71 32.68 19.09
CA ARG A 454 -10.39 33.34 20.35
C ARG A 454 -10.18 34.82 20.01
N ALA A 455 -11.09 35.66 20.47
CA ALA A 455 -10.97 37.10 20.33
C ALA A 455 -9.59 37.53 20.84
N VAL A 456 -8.81 38.14 19.97
CA VAL A 456 -7.57 38.79 20.33
C VAL A 456 -7.93 40.10 21.00
N VAL A 457 -7.76 40.17 22.33
CA VAL A 457 -7.72 41.42 23.06
C VAL A 457 -6.35 42.02 22.80
N ASN A 458 -6.32 43.17 22.12
CA ASN A 458 -5.15 44.02 22.02
C ASN A 458 -4.65 44.46 23.39
N SER A 459 -3.43 44.14 23.73
CA SER A 459 -2.63 44.93 24.65
C SER A 459 -1.18 44.87 24.21
N THR A 460 -0.69 46.01 23.77
CA THR A 460 0.72 46.36 23.65
C THR A 460 1.41 46.22 25.02
N GLU A 461 2.54 45.52 25.04
CA GLU A 461 3.78 45.99 25.66
C GLU A 461 4.92 45.00 25.48
N VAL A 462 6.07 45.54 25.18
CA VAL A 462 7.37 44.94 24.98
C VAL A 462 8.00 44.59 26.31
N SER A 463 8.50 43.41 26.54
CA SER A 463 9.74 43.19 27.30
C SER A 463 10.30 41.77 27.16
N SER A 464 11.60 41.74 26.96
CA SER A 464 12.49 40.61 26.91
C SER A 464 12.61 39.86 28.24
N ALA A 465 12.53 38.52 28.20
CA ALA A 465 13.28 37.69 29.15
C ALA A 465 13.23 36.21 28.70
N ALA A 466 14.42 35.65 28.58
CA ALA A 466 14.62 34.20 28.40
C ALA A 466 14.33 33.51 29.73
N GLU A 467 13.42 32.51 29.71
CA GLU A 467 13.33 31.58 30.82
C GLU A 467 12.98 30.16 30.37
N ARG A 468 13.68 29.24 31.00
CA ARG A 468 13.70 27.79 30.78
C ARG A 468 12.31 27.17 31.03
N LEU A 469 11.78 26.44 30.05
CA LEU A 469 10.60 25.60 30.29
C LEU A 469 11.02 24.25 30.88
N LYS A 470 10.57 23.97 32.07
CA LYS A 470 10.57 22.67 32.72
C LYS A 470 9.54 21.74 32.05
N LEU A 471 10.00 20.55 31.76
CA LEU A 471 9.17 19.44 31.31
C LEU A 471 8.16 19.04 32.39
N THR A 472 6.88 19.20 32.15
CA THR A 472 5.82 18.58 32.94
C THR A 472 5.22 17.44 32.13
N THR A 473 5.26 16.26 32.72
CA THR A 473 4.69 15.01 32.27
C THR A 473 3.20 15.15 31.95
N PHE A 474 2.85 14.84 30.67
CA PHE A 474 1.47 14.62 30.27
C PHE A 474 1.16 13.13 30.23
N HIS A 475 0.06 12.76 30.83
CA HIS A 475 -0.54 11.43 30.81
C HIS A 475 -0.75 10.93 29.37
N THR A 476 -0.20 9.79 29.07
CA THR A 476 -0.41 9.05 27.83
C THR A 476 -1.81 8.46 27.81
N SER A 477 -2.70 9.05 27.02
CA SER A 477 -3.84 8.33 26.48
C SER A 477 -3.30 7.38 25.40
N ARG A 478 -3.63 6.10 25.52
CA ARG A 478 -3.26 5.05 24.56
C ARG A 478 -3.80 5.40 23.16
N LEU A 479 -2.93 5.89 22.29
CA LEU A 479 -3.15 5.81 20.86
C LEU A 479 -2.82 4.36 20.45
N THR A 480 -3.79 3.68 19.90
CA THR A 480 -3.57 2.44 19.16
C THR A 480 -2.61 2.74 18.00
N ALA A 481 -1.41 2.18 18.08
CA ALA A 481 -0.41 2.29 17.02
C ALA A 481 -0.97 1.62 15.76
N THR A 482 -1.23 2.39 14.73
CA THR A 482 -1.51 1.86 13.39
C THR A 482 -0.16 1.39 12.83
N THR A 483 -0.02 0.09 12.69
CA THR A 483 1.20 -0.55 12.20
C THR A 483 1.28 -0.33 10.70
N VAL A 484 2.25 0.43 10.23
CA VAL A 484 2.56 0.57 8.79
C VAL A 484 3.73 -0.35 8.48
N ALA A 485 3.47 -1.40 7.69
CA ALA A 485 4.51 -2.33 7.26
C ALA A 485 5.14 -1.84 5.94
N PHE A 486 6.46 -1.68 5.93
CA PHE A 486 7.21 -1.23 4.75
C PHE A 486 7.97 -2.37 4.11
N CYS A 487 7.79 -2.54 2.81
CA CYS A 487 8.65 -3.34 1.96
C CYS A 487 9.50 -2.39 1.11
N ILE A 488 10.82 -2.38 1.30
CA ILE A 488 11.71 -1.43 0.64
C ILE A 488 12.46 -2.15 -0.48
N SER A 489 12.32 -1.69 -1.72
CA SER A 489 13.08 -2.19 -2.88
C SER A 489 14.21 -1.22 -3.24
N LEU A 490 15.40 -1.74 -3.47
CA LEU A 490 16.60 -0.97 -3.78
C LEU A 490 17.02 -1.13 -5.24
N PHE A 491 17.17 -0.02 -5.93
CA PHE A 491 18.09 0.07 -7.07
C PHE A 491 19.48 0.45 -6.54
N ILE A 492 20.42 -0.48 -6.57
CA ILE A 492 21.83 -0.17 -6.32
C ILE A 492 22.51 -0.02 -7.69
N PRO A 493 22.87 1.18 -8.15
CA PRO A 493 23.84 1.30 -9.22
C PRO A 493 25.20 0.97 -8.63
N PHE A 494 25.67 -0.27 -8.83
CA PHE A 494 27.07 -0.58 -8.59
C PHE A 494 27.91 0.07 -9.70
N VAL A 495 28.63 1.12 -9.38
CA VAL A 495 29.78 1.54 -10.19
C VAL A 495 30.95 0.70 -9.72
N ILE A 496 31.40 -0.22 -10.60
CA ILE A 496 32.66 -0.96 -10.43
C ILE A 496 33.74 -0.02 -10.88
N THR A 497 34.63 0.38 -9.99
CA THR A 497 35.98 0.86 -10.31
C THR A 497 36.93 -0.31 -10.20
#